data_c5f9bc0c8c57a8fa23c46e8cc6c85632
#
_entry.id   c5f9bc0c8c57a8fa23c46e8cc6c85632
#
_cell.length_a   1.000
_cell.length_b   1.000
_cell.length_c   1.000
_cell.angle_alpha   90.00
_cell.angle_beta   90.00
_cell.angle_gamma   90.00
#
_symmetry.space_group_name_H-M   'P 1'
#
loop_
_entity.id
_entity.type
_entity.pdbx_description
1 polymer ?
#
loop_
_entity_poly.entity_id
_entity_poly.type
_entity_poly.pdbx_seq_one_letter_code
_entity_poly.pdbx_strand_id
1 'polypeptide(L)'
;EKVVDFECFRPTLNRIFKYDLKNKSHGGRPPYDLVLMLKILILQRLYNLSDDAMEYQMIDRISFRRFLKIDDKVPDAKTIWNFRNQLSKSNRGNWLFSAFQEKLESQGMIAHKGQIVDATFIEAPKQRNPKDENELIKANRVPVNWTKNKRAQKDTAARWTIKGNERHYGYKNHIAIDTKSKFVKNYQTTPANVHDSQVIGVLVDPDEITLADSAYQNQATPKGAELFTCLKNTRSKSLKADDKMFNKIISKIRVRIEHVFGFVENSMHGSSLRSIGFDRAVLNTDLTNLTYNLLRYE
;
A
#
# COMPACT_ATOMS: atom_id res chain seq x y z
N GLU A 1 -10.76 9.81 16.47
CA GLU A 1 -11.08 11.23 16.23
C GLU A 1 -10.54 12.21 17.26
N LYS A 2 -10.29 11.80 18.50
CA LYS A 2 -9.62 12.68 19.47
C LYS A 2 -8.15 12.92 19.13
N VAL A 3 -7.55 12.01 18.36
CA VAL A 3 -6.12 12.03 18.01
C VAL A 3 -5.91 12.48 16.57
N VAL A 4 -6.65 11.89 15.59
CA VAL A 4 -6.52 12.21 14.17
C VAL A 4 -7.62 13.14 13.71
N ASP A 5 -7.25 14.33 13.24
CA ASP A 5 -8.16 15.22 12.52
C ASP A 5 -8.21 14.81 11.04
N PHE A 6 -9.31 14.16 10.64
CA PHE A 6 -9.54 13.71 9.26
C PHE A 6 -9.87 14.84 8.28
N GLU A 7 -10.19 16.04 8.75
CA GLU A 7 -10.42 17.18 7.88
C GLU A 7 -9.19 17.61 7.10
N CYS A 8 -7.99 17.22 7.56
CA CYS A 8 -6.75 17.44 6.80
C CYS A 8 -6.77 16.80 5.40
N PHE A 9 -7.60 15.78 5.17
CA PHE A 9 -7.75 15.13 3.87
C PHE A 9 -8.73 15.85 2.92
N ARG A 10 -9.59 16.74 3.42
CA ARG A 10 -10.65 17.38 2.63
C ARG A 10 -10.13 18.12 1.41
N PRO A 11 -9.09 18.96 1.48
CA PRO A 11 -8.57 19.66 0.30
C PRO A 11 -8.12 18.69 -0.79
N THR A 12 -7.42 17.63 -0.39
CA THR A 12 -6.95 16.59 -1.31
C THR A 12 -8.10 15.82 -1.95
N LEU A 13 -9.10 15.42 -1.16
CA LEU A 13 -10.29 14.74 -1.65
C LEU A 13 -11.09 15.62 -2.64
N ASN A 14 -11.31 16.89 -2.31
CA ASN A 14 -11.99 17.83 -3.21
C ASN A 14 -11.28 17.93 -4.56
N ARG A 15 -9.94 18.00 -4.56
CA ARG A 15 -9.12 18.03 -5.78
C ARG A 15 -9.21 16.72 -6.57
N ILE A 16 -9.17 15.54 -5.91
CA ILE A 16 -9.28 14.23 -6.55
C ILE A 16 -10.64 14.08 -7.24
N PHE A 17 -11.71 14.39 -6.53
CA PHE A 17 -13.09 14.20 -7.00
C PHE A 17 -13.63 15.40 -7.79
N LYS A 18 -12.82 16.45 -7.94
CA LYS A 18 -13.21 17.72 -8.60
C LYS A 18 -14.55 18.23 -8.04
N TYR A 19 -14.69 18.17 -6.71
CA TYR A 19 -15.97 18.42 -6.05
C TYR A 19 -16.49 19.84 -6.27
N ASP A 20 -15.59 20.82 -6.29
CA ASP A 20 -15.92 22.23 -6.46
C ASP A 20 -16.33 22.58 -7.92
N LEU A 21 -15.97 21.70 -8.87
CA LEU A 21 -16.32 21.86 -10.29
C LEU A 21 -17.64 21.19 -10.67
N LYS A 22 -18.27 20.44 -9.74
CA LYS A 22 -19.53 19.76 -10.03
C LYS A 22 -20.67 20.77 -10.06
N ASN A 23 -21.37 20.80 -11.19
CA ASN A 23 -22.59 21.61 -11.32
C ASN A 23 -23.68 21.05 -10.39
N LYS A 24 -24.07 21.83 -9.39
CA LYS A 24 -25.09 21.47 -8.40
C LYS A 24 -26.52 21.80 -8.88
N SER A 25 -26.69 22.44 -10.05
CA SER A 25 -27.99 22.86 -10.57
C SER A 25 -28.84 21.73 -11.16
N HIS A 26 -28.23 20.54 -11.44
CA HIS A 26 -28.95 19.44 -12.08
C HIS A 26 -29.81 18.60 -11.13
N GLY A 27 -29.96 18.98 -9.88
CA GLY A 27 -30.76 18.26 -8.91
C GLY A 27 -30.15 16.88 -8.55
N GLY A 28 -30.92 16.04 -7.88
CA GLY A 28 -30.52 14.70 -7.47
C GLY A 28 -30.09 14.61 -5.99
N ARG A 29 -29.92 13.40 -5.50
CA ARG A 29 -29.47 13.17 -4.12
C ARG A 29 -28.02 13.66 -3.97
N PRO A 30 -27.72 14.52 -2.98
CA PRO A 30 -26.36 14.95 -2.73
C PRO A 30 -25.47 13.75 -2.39
N PRO A 31 -24.22 13.73 -2.85
CA PRO A 31 -23.28 12.66 -2.49
C PRO A 31 -22.98 12.70 -0.99
N TYR A 32 -22.61 11.56 -0.45
CA TYR A 32 -22.06 11.50 0.90
C TYR A 32 -20.78 12.34 1.02
N ASP A 33 -20.53 12.83 2.23
CA ASP A 33 -19.32 13.58 2.51
C ASP A 33 -18.05 12.77 2.17
N LEU A 34 -17.08 13.41 1.53
CA LEU A 34 -15.87 12.74 1.03
C LEU A 34 -14.98 12.25 2.19
N VAL A 35 -14.92 12.99 3.30
CA VAL A 35 -14.14 12.60 4.48
C VAL A 35 -14.81 11.42 5.18
N LEU A 36 -16.14 11.41 5.26
CA LEU A 36 -16.90 10.25 5.73
C LEU A 36 -16.58 9.00 4.90
N MET A 37 -16.61 9.12 3.57
CA MET A 37 -16.33 8.00 2.68
C MET A 37 -14.88 7.50 2.82
N LEU A 38 -13.91 8.40 3.02
CA LEU A 38 -12.52 8.01 3.32
C LEU A 38 -12.43 7.25 4.64
N LYS A 39 -13.06 7.71 5.71
CA LYS A 39 -13.11 7.01 7.00
C LYS A 39 -13.69 5.60 6.88
N ILE A 40 -14.72 5.43 6.05
CA ILE A 40 -15.30 4.13 5.74
C ILE A 40 -14.27 3.22 5.09
N LEU A 41 -13.52 3.69 4.08
CA LEU A 41 -12.47 2.91 3.43
C LEU A 41 -11.32 2.54 4.40
N ILE A 42 -10.98 3.43 5.32
CA ILE A 42 -9.95 3.16 6.36
C ILE A 42 -10.44 2.07 7.32
N LEU A 43 -11.68 2.15 7.81
CA LEU A 43 -12.25 1.07 8.63
C LEU A 43 -12.32 -0.24 7.86
N GLN A 44 -12.76 -0.18 6.60
CA GLN A 44 -12.83 -1.35 5.72
C GLN A 44 -11.46 -1.99 5.55
N ARG A 45 -10.41 -1.17 5.40
CA ARG A 45 -9.04 -1.66 5.28
C ARG A 45 -8.51 -2.22 6.59
N LEU A 46 -8.76 -1.54 7.72
CA LEU A 46 -8.31 -1.95 9.04
C LEU A 46 -8.88 -3.31 9.45
N TYR A 47 -10.16 -3.53 9.20
CA TYR A 47 -10.86 -4.77 9.58
C TYR A 47 -10.99 -5.78 8.44
N ASN A 48 -10.37 -5.51 7.29
CA ASN A 48 -10.45 -6.33 6.08
C ASN A 48 -11.88 -6.74 5.71
N LEU A 49 -12.80 -5.78 5.65
CA LEU A 49 -14.21 -6.03 5.36
C LEU A 49 -14.50 -5.98 3.85
N SER A 50 -15.47 -6.78 3.39
CA SER A 50 -16.08 -6.61 2.08
C SER A 50 -17.02 -5.39 2.08
N ASP A 51 -17.52 -4.97 0.91
CA ASP A 51 -18.45 -3.84 0.84
C ASP A 51 -19.76 -4.13 1.60
N ASP A 52 -20.33 -5.32 1.41
CA ASP A 52 -21.53 -5.77 2.12
C ASP A 52 -21.27 -5.90 3.64
N ALA A 53 -20.14 -6.48 4.01
CA ALA A 53 -19.77 -6.59 5.42
C ALA A 53 -19.57 -5.21 6.07
N MET A 54 -19.02 -4.23 5.34
CA MET A 54 -18.84 -2.87 5.86
C MET A 54 -20.20 -2.18 6.06
N GLU A 55 -21.13 -2.29 5.10
CA GLU A 55 -22.50 -1.79 5.26
C GLU A 55 -23.15 -2.38 6.50
N TYR A 56 -23.11 -3.71 6.65
CA TYR A 56 -23.66 -4.41 7.82
C TYR A 56 -23.02 -3.92 9.14
N GLN A 57 -21.69 -3.81 9.19
CA GLN A 57 -20.99 -3.37 10.39
C GLN A 57 -21.29 -1.91 10.77
N MET A 58 -21.56 -1.05 9.79
CA MET A 58 -21.99 0.33 10.07
C MET A 58 -23.40 0.39 10.67
N ILE A 59 -24.26 -0.57 10.35
CA ILE A 59 -25.60 -0.69 10.96
C ILE A 59 -25.51 -1.26 12.37
N ASP A 60 -24.73 -2.30 12.55
CA ASP A 60 -24.68 -3.11 13.78
C ASP A 60 -23.78 -2.53 14.86
N ARG A 61 -22.60 -2.01 14.50
CA ARG A 61 -21.58 -1.56 15.48
C ARG A 61 -21.73 -0.10 15.88
N ILE A 62 -22.10 0.13 17.12
CA ILE A 62 -22.15 1.48 17.74
C ILE A 62 -20.78 2.20 17.64
N SER A 63 -19.66 1.48 17.81
CA SER A 63 -18.31 2.06 17.69
C SER A 63 -18.02 2.60 16.31
N PHE A 64 -18.48 1.92 15.23
CA PHE A 64 -18.34 2.39 13.85
C PHE A 64 -19.18 3.64 13.63
N ARG A 65 -20.44 3.62 14.05
CA ARG A 65 -21.36 4.78 13.94
C ARG A 65 -20.80 6.01 14.63
N ARG A 66 -20.28 5.85 15.87
CA ARG A 66 -19.63 6.93 16.62
C ARG A 66 -18.40 7.48 15.94
N PHE A 67 -17.52 6.62 15.41
CA PHE A 67 -16.33 7.05 14.69
C PHE A 67 -16.69 7.80 13.38
N LEU A 68 -17.67 7.31 12.66
CA LEU A 68 -18.13 7.88 11.40
C LEU A 68 -19.03 9.10 11.60
N LYS A 69 -19.57 9.31 12.78
CA LYS A 69 -20.59 10.36 13.11
C LYS A 69 -21.81 10.24 12.19
N ILE A 70 -22.30 9.04 12.03
CA ILE A 70 -23.52 8.74 11.24
C ILE A 70 -24.63 8.25 12.16
N ASP A 71 -25.86 8.70 11.88
CA ASP A 71 -27.05 8.28 12.59
C ASP A 71 -27.77 7.14 11.84
N ASP A 72 -28.87 7.43 11.13
CA ASP A 72 -29.71 6.37 10.57
C ASP A 72 -29.38 5.99 9.12
N LYS A 73 -28.78 6.90 8.35
CA LYS A 73 -28.49 6.68 6.92
C LYS A 73 -27.04 6.33 6.70
N VAL A 74 -26.75 5.04 6.53
CA VAL A 74 -25.43 4.54 6.16
C VAL A 74 -25.30 4.45 4.63
N PRO A 75 -24.09 4.65 4.08
CA PRO A 75 -23.81 4.32 2.68
C PRO A 75 -23.94 2.82 2.44
N ASP A 76 -24.63 2.45 1.37
CA ASP A 76 -24.76 1.06 0.95
C ASP A 76 -23.46 0.52 0.32
N ALA A 77 -23.35 -0.79 0.17
CA ALA A 77 -22.20 -1.47 -0.41
C ALA A 77 -21.85 -0.94 -1.81
N LYS A 78 -22.87 -0.63 -2.63
CA LYS A 78 -22.67 -0.08 -3.98
C LYS A 78 -22.10 1.34 -3.95
N THR A 79 -22.51 2.16 -3.00
CA THR A 79 -21.97 3.51 -2.78
C THR A 79 -20.50 3.45 -2.38
N ILE A 80 -20.14 2.55 -1.43
CA ILE A 80 -18.77 2.30 -1.01
C ILE A 80 -17.91 1.84 -2.21
N TRP A 81 -18.40 0.86 -2.95
CA TRP A 81 -17.74 0.36 -4.15
C TRP A 81 -17.52 1.46 -5.19
N ASN A 82 -18.53 2.28 -5.48
CA ASN A 82 -18.44 3.39 -6.44
C ASN A 82 -17.38 4.41 -6.03
N PHE A 83 -17.37 4.81 -4.77
CA PHE A 83 -16.39 5.76 -4.26
C PHE A 83 -14.96 5.21 -4.39
N ARG A 84 -14.72 3.97 -3.93
CA ARG A 84 -13.43 3.31 -4.06
C ARG A 84 -13.01 3.14 -5.53
N ASN A 85 -13.93 2.77 -6.42
CA ASN A 85 -13.66 2.61 -7.84
C ASN A 85 -13.30 3.94 -8.54
N GLN A 86 -13.96 5.05 -8.17
CA GLN A 86 -13.60 6.39 -8.64
C GLN A 86 -12.21 6.80 -8.14
N LEU A 87 -11.92 6.55 -6.87
CA LEU A 87 -10.61 6.83 -6.28
C LEU A 87 -9.50 6.01 -6.97
N SER A 88 -9.73 4.71 -7.21
CA SER A 88 -8.81 3.84 -7.94
C SER A 88 -8.56 4.35 -9.38
N LYS A 89 -9.60 4.67 -10.13
CA LYS A 89 -9.48 5.21 -11.50
C LYS A 89 -8.80 6.56 -11.57
N SER A 90 -8.82 7.34 -10.51
CA SER A 90 -8.11 8.62 -10.46
C SER A 90 -6.60 8.45 -10.44
N ASN A 91 -6.11 7.27 -10.02
CA ASN A 91 -4.70 6.97 -9.77
C ASN A 91 -4.00 7.98 -8.84
N ARG A 92 -4.74 8.48 -7.84
CA ARG A 92 -4.32 9.55 -6.92
C ARG A 92 -4.50 9.18 -5.45
N GLY A 93 -4.59 7.88 -5.14
CA GLY A 93 -4.69 7.40 -3.77
C GLY A 93 -3.48 7.81 -2.92
N ASN A 94 -2.30 7.81 -3.53
CA ASN A 94 -1.05 8.25 -2.93
C ASN A 94 -1.08 9.71 -2.46
N TRP A 95 -1.90 10.59 -3.04
CA TRP A 95 -2.04 11.98 -2.58
C TRP A 95 -2.60 12.06 -1.15
N LEU A 96 -3.44 11.10 -0.76
CA LEU A 96 -3.95 11.02 0.62
C LEU A 96 -2.82 10.62 1.58
N PHE A 97 -1.99 9.69 1.17
CA PHE A 97 -0.80 9.33 1.94
C PHE A 97 0.14 10.53 2.08
N SER A 98 0.45 11.23 0.99
CA SER A 98 1.31 12.42 1.01
C SER A 98 0.75 13.53 1.91
N ALA A 99 -0.56 13.78 1.87
CA ALA A 99 -1.19 14.78 2.74
C ALA A 99 -1.05 14.44 4.24
N PHE A 100 -1.08 13.15 4.58
CA PHE A 100 -0.82 12.71 5.96
C PHE A 100 0.66 12.75 6.30
N GLN A 101 1.54 12.42 5.35
CA GLN A 101 2.99 12.53 5.50
C GLN A 101 3.39 13.97 5.82
N GLU A 102 2.90 14.96 5.07
CA GLU A 102 3.13 16.39 5.33
C GLU A 102 2.72 16.79 6.76
N LYS A 103 1.60 16.24 7.26
CA LYS A 103 1.17 16.46 8.64
C LYS A 103 2.15 15.85 9.65
N LEU A 104 2.62 14.61 9.43
CA LEU A 104 3.60 13.97 10.29
C LEU A 104 4.92 14.74 10.34
N GLU A 105 5.38 15.23 9.19
CA GLU A 105 6.59 16.06 9.06
C GLU A 105 6.44 17.39 9.82
N SER A 106 5.33 18.11 9.61
CA SER A 106 5.06 19.38 10.27
C SER A 106 5.01 19.29 11.80
N GLN A 107 4.72 18.09 12.32
CA GLN A 107 4.67 17.81 13.75
C GLN A 107 5.97 17.18 14.31
N GLY A 108 6.99 16.99 13.46
CA GLY A 108 8.24 16.37 13.86
C GLY A 108 8.12 14.91 14.29
N MET A 109 7.09 14.20 13.79
CA MET A 109 6.83 12.79 14.16
C MET A 109 7.77 11.82 13.45
N ILE A 110 8.36 12.23 12.33
CA ILE A 110 9.38 11.47 11.59
C ILE A 110 10.75 11.91 12.08
N ALA A 111 11.55 10.96 12.52
CA ALA A 111 12.79 11.27 13.22
C ALA A 111 13.97 11.58 12.29
N HIS A 112 13.89 11.17 11.02
CA HIS A 112 14.96 11.35 10.00
C HIS A 112 16.36 10.87 10.45
N LYS A 113 16.39 9.79 11.25
CA LYS A 113 17.63 9.17 11.76
C LYS A 113 18.05 7.93 11.02
N GLY A 114 17.62 7.83 9.78
CA GLY A 114 17.83 6.69 8.89
C GLY A 114 16.54 5.96 8.56
N GLN A 115 16.59 5.17 7.52
CA GLN A 115 15.45 4.44 6.97
C GLN A 115 15.77 2.98 6.72
N ILE A 116 14.72 2.15 6.69
CA ILE A 116 14.82 0.72 6.38
C ILE A 116 13.95 0.46 5.18
N VAL A 117 14.49 -0.23 4.17
CA VAL A 117 13.77 -0.60 2.94
C VAL A 117 13.62 -2.11 2.86
N ASP A 118 12.41 -2.56 2.57
CA ASP A 118 12.11 -3.97 2.28
C ASP A 118 10.78 -4.09 1.51
N ALA A 119 10.42 -5.32 1.10
CA ALA A 119 9.21 -5.60 0.33
C ALA A 119 8.44 -6.79 0.90
N THR A 120 7.11 -6.68 0.90
CA THR A 120 6.21 -7.79 1.21
C THR A 120 5.32 -8.12 0.02
N PHE A 121 4.86 -9.38 -0.06
CA PHE A 121 3.93 -9.82 -1.09
C PHE A 121 2.48 -9.43 -0.77
N ILE A 122 1.74 -9.16 -1.83
CA ILE A 122 0.30 -8.96 -1.81
C ILE A 122 -0.31 -9.96 -2.78
N GLU A 123 -0.90 -11.02 -2.22
CA GLU A 123 -1.51 -12.09 -3.00
C GLU A 123 -2.77 -11.59 -3.74
N ALA A 124 -2.79 -11.79 -5.05
CA ALA A 124 -3.97 -11.54 -5.88
C ALA A 124 -4.80 -12.81 -6.06
N PRO A 125 -6.11 -12.70 -6.36
CA PRO A 125 -6.93 -13.87 -6.67
C PRO A 125 -6.33 -14.67 -7.82
N LYS A 126 -6.00 -15.93 -7.56
CA LYS A 126 -5.40 -16.82 -8.57
C LYS A 126 -6.39 -17.07 -9.69
N GLN A 127 -5.93 -16.98 -10.92
CA GLN A 127 -6.75 -17.17 -12.11
C GLN A 127 -6.15 -18.24 -13.02
N ARG A 128 -7.03 -18.94 -13.73
CA ARG A 128 -6.64 -19.93 -14.74
C ARG A 128 -6.84 -19.32 -16.14
N ASN A 129 -5.82 -19.41 -16.96
CA ASN A 129 -5.84 -19.01 -18.37
C ASN A 129 -5.23 -20.13 -19.20
N PRO A 130 -5.61 -20.33 -20.47
CA PRO A 130 -4.92 -21.15 -21.45
C PRO A 130 -3.46 -20.72 -21.60
N LYS A 131 -2.62 -21.60 -22.13
CA LYS A 131 -1.18 -21.37 -22.24
C LYS A 131 -0.85 -20.19 -23.16
N ASP A 132 -1.50 -20.10 -24.29
CA ASP A 132 -1.39 -19.02 -25.28
C ASP A 132 -1.76 -17.66 -24.71
N GLU A 133 -2.86 -17.57 -23.96
CA GLU A 133 -3.26 -16.34 -23.24
C GLU A 133 -2.22 -15.94 -22.19
N ASN A 134 -1.66 -16.92 -21.46
CA ASN A 134 -0.62 -16.64 -20.47
C ASN A 134 0.67 -16.11 -21.10
N GLU A 135 1.04 -16.59 -22.28
CA GLU A 135 2.21 -16.10 -23.02
C GLU A 135 2.03 -14.64 -23.44
N LEU A 136 0.82 -14.27 -23.92
CA LEU A 136 0.50 -12.88 -24.23
C LEU A 136 0.55 -11.98 -22.98
N ILE A 137 -0.02 -12.43 -21.87
CA ILE A 137 -0.02 -11.69 -20.60
C ILE A 137 1.42 -11.51 -20.09
N LYS A 138 2.28 -12.54 -20.18
CA LYS A 138 3.70 -12.42 -19.81
C LYS A 138 4.43 -11.39 -20.67
N ALA A 139 4.05 -11.27 -21.95
CA ALA A 139 4.56 -10.26 -22.86
C ALA A 139 3.90 -8.87 -22.70
N ASN A 140 3.16 -8.63 -21.60
CA ASN A 140 2.39 -7.40 -21.33
C ASN A 140 1.35 -7.08 -22.41
N ARG A 141 0.82 -8.10 -23.10
CA ARG A 141 -0.24 -7.97 -24.10
C ARG A 141 -1.53 -8.60 -23.60
N VAL A 142 -2.65 -7.98 -23.93
CA VAL A 142 -3.98 -8.51 -23.61
C VAL A 142 -4.48 -9.29 -24.84
N PRO A 143 -4.99 -10.53 -24.68
CA PRO A 143 -5.57 -11.27 -25.77
C PRO A 143 -6.70 -10.49 -26.46
N VAL A 144 -6.61 -10.33 -27.78
CA VAL A 144 -7.56 -9.51 -28.58
C VAL A 144 -8.97 -10.11 -28.59
N ASN A 145 -9.07 -11.43 -28.51
CA ASN A 145 -10.33 -12.18 -28.50
C ASN A 145 -11.10 -12.11 -27.19
N TRP A 146 -10.57 -11.45 -26.16
CA TRP A 146 -11.29 -11.32 -24.90
C TRP A 146 -12.45 -10.34 -25.03
N THR A 147 -13.64 -10.79 -24.62
CA THR A 147 -14.79 -9.93 -24.43
C THR A 147 -14.52 -8.91 -23.32
N LYS A 148 -15.28 -7.80 -23.31
CA LYS A 148 -15.21 -6.80 -22.24
C LYS A 148 -15.39 -7.40 -20.85
N ASN A 149 -16.34 -8.35 -20.72
CA ASN A 149 -16.63 -9.04 -19.44
C ASN A 149 -15.48 -9.94 -19.01
N LYS A 150 -14.89 -10.72 -19.92
CA LYS A 150 -13.72 -11.57 -19.62
C LYS A 150 -12.54 -10.69 -19.18
N ARG A 151 -12.28 -9.61 -19.92
CA ARG A 151 -11.19 -8.66 -19.60
C ARG A 151 -11.36 -8.02 -18.22
N ALA A 152 -12.59 -7.69 -17.81
CA ALA A 152 -12.88 -7.11 -16.50
C ALA A 152 -12.68 -8.09 -15.34
N GLN A 153 -12.68 -9.40 -15.62
CA GLN A 153 -12.52 -10.48 -14.63
C GLN A 153 -11.09 -11.04 -14.58
N LYS A 154 -10.18 -10.51 -15.39
CA LYS A 154 -8.80 -11.00 -15.49
C LYS A 154 -7.80 -9.94 -15.07
N ASP A 155 -6.85 -10.35 -14.25
CA ASP A 155 -5.71 -9.54 -13.89
C ASP A 155 -4.57 -9.77 -14.89
N THR A 156 -4.27 -8.73 -15.65
CA THR A 156 -3.20 -8.81 -16.67
C THR A 156 -1.87 -8.26 -16.17
N ALA A 157 -1.82 -7.70 -14.97
CA ALA A 157 -0.62 -7.12 -14.38
C ALA A 157 -0.02 -7.97 -13.26
N ALA A 158 -0.84 -8.75 -12.54
CA ALA A 158 -0.34 -9.67 -11.51
C ALA A 158 0.62 -10.70 -12.11
N ARG A 159 1.67 -11.04 -11.37
CA ARG A 159 2.73 -11.97 -11.83
C ARG A 159 3.01 -13.03 -10.79
N TRP A 160 3.50 -14.16 -11.29
CA TRP A 160 4.08 -15.21 -10.47
C TRP A 160 5.54 -14.90 -10.15
N THR A 161 5.93 -15.20 -8.93
CA THR A 161 7.33 -15.21 -8.49
C THR A 161 7.55 -16.34 -7.49
N ILE A 162 8.82 -16.66 -7.24
CA ILE A 162 9.22 -17.68 -6.26
C ILE A 162 10.21 -17.01 -5.30
N LYS A 163 9.94 -17.12 -4.00
CA LYS A 163 10.88 -16.70 -2.95
C LYS A 163 11.10 -17.90 -2.02
N GLY A 164 12.35 -18.36 -1.93
CA GLY A 164 12.61 -19.65 -1.28
C GLY A 164 11.91 -20.79 -2.03
N ASN A 165 11.09 -21.56 -1.34
CA ASN A 165 10.30 -22.67 -1.90
C ASN A 165 8.81 -22.30 -2.11
N GLU A 166 8.44 -21.06 -1.86
CA GLU A 166 7.03 -20.60 -1.93
C GLU A 166 6.76 -19.85 -3.24
N ARG A 167 5.58 -20.10 -3.81
CA ARG A 167 5.10 -19.44 -5.03
C ARG A 167 4.07 -18.40 -4.69
N HIS A 168 4.36 -17.16 -5.08
CA HIS A 168 3.47 -16.02 -4.88
C HIS A 168 2.89 -15.55 -6.21
N TYR A 169 1.60 -15.20 -6.21
CA TYR A 169 0.92 -14.62 -7.37
C TYR A 169 0.26 -13.31 -6.99
N GLY A 170 0.69 -12.22 -7.58
CA GLY A 170 0.11 -10.91 -7.30
C GLY A 170 1.11 -9.78 -7.48
N TYR A 171 1.29 -9.03 -6.43
CA TYR A 171 2.05 -7.78 -6.36
C TYR A 171 3.01 -7.77 -5.18
N LYS A 172 3.83 -6.74 -5.11
CA LYS A 172 4.65 -6.41 -3.95
C LYS A 172 4.35 -4.99 -3.47
N ASN A 173 4.35 -4.80 -2.17
CA ASN A 173 4.44 -3.50 -1.52
C ASN A 173 5.88 -3.31 -1.04
N HIS A 174 6.62 -2.46 -1.73
CA HIS A 174 7.95 -2.03 -1.32
C HIS A 174 7.77 -0.79 -0.45
N ILE A 175 8.34 -0.79 0.75
CA ILE A 175 8.23 0.34 1.68
C ILE A 175 9.60 0.79 2.18
N ALA A 176 9.70 2.09 2.46
CA ALA A 176 10.75 2.67 3.28
C ALA A 176 10.10 3.16 4.58
N ILE A 177 10.64 2.75 5.72
CA ILE A 177 10.18 3.20 7.04
C ILE A 177 11.26 4.01 7.74
N ASP A 178 10.86 4.97 8.56
CA ASP A 178 11.77 5.62 9.50
C ASP A 178 12.24 4.63 10.57
N THR A 179 13.55 4.61 10.84
CA THR A 179 14.15 3.64 11.77
C THR A 179 13.66 3.79 13.20
N LYS A 180 13.30 4.98 13.66
CA LYS A 180 12.90 5.26 15.04
C LYS A 180 11.39 5.20 15.21
N SER A 181 10.67 6.00 14.44
CA SER A 181 9.21 6.13 14.55
C SER A 181 8.46 4.96 13.93
N LYS A 182 9.06 4.23 12.97
CA LYS A 182 8.47 3.15 12.18
C LYS A 182 7.32 3.61 11.26
N PHE A 183 7.15 4.92 11.04
CA PHE A 183 6.23 5.38 9.99
C PHE A 183 6.72 4.96 8.63
N VAL A 184 5.80 4.54 7.77
CA VAL A 184 6.07 4.39 6.34
C VAL A 184 6.28 5.78 5.77
N LYS A 185 7.45 6.00 5.15
CA LYS A 185 7.84 7.28 4.52
C LYS A 185 7.53 7.28 3.03
N ASN A 186 7.98 6.25 2.36
CA ASN A 186 7.79 6.05 0.93
C ASN A 186 7.35 4.62 0.65
N TYR A 187 6.65 4.42 -0.45
CA TYR A 187 6.29 3.07 -0.90
C TYR A 187 6.07 3.03 -2.40
N GLN A 188 6.17 1.82 -2.96
CA GLN A 188 5.90 1.55 -4.37
C GLN A 188 5.22 0.19 -4.52
N THR A 189 4.14 0.14 -5.29
CA THR A 189 3.49 -1.12 -5.67
C THR A 189 4.02 -1.59 -7.02
N THR A 190 4.42 -2.86 -7.11
CA THR A 190 4.86 -3.46 -8.37
C THR A 190 4.26 -4.85 -8.58
N PRO A 191 4.23 -5.39 -9.81
CA PRO A 191 4.00 -6.82 -10.02
C PRO A 191 5.03 -7.66 -9.25
N ALA A 192 4.62 -8.86 -8.77
CA ALA A 192 5.44 -9.66 -7.86
C ALA A 192 6.78 -10.12 -8.44
N ASN A 193 6.92 -10.19 -9.77
CA ASN A 193 8.16 -10.57 -10.44
C ASN A 193 9.20 -9.44 -10.57
N VAL A 194 8.85 -8.21 -10.22
CA VAL A 194 9.81 -7.10 -10.20
C VAL A 194 10.79 -7.32 -9.07
N HIS A 195 12.09 -7.23 -9.36
CA HIS A 195 13.13 -7.40 -8.35
C HIS A 195 13.16 -6.17 -7.43
N ASP A 196 13.35 -6.40 -6.13
CA ASP A 196 13.25 -5.34 -5.10
C ASP A 196 14.26 -4.21 -5.33
N SER A 197 15.42 -4.55 -5.87
CA SER A 197 16.46 -3.57 -6.21
C SER A 197 16.07 -2.54 -7.27
N GLN A 198 15.09 -2.82 -8.13
CA GLN A 198 14.70 -1.91 -9.21
C GLN A 198 13.92 -0.68 -8.71
N VAL A 199 13.40 -0.73 -7.50
CA VAL A 199 12.58 0.34 -6.91
C VAL A 199 13.31 1.18 -5.86
N ILE A 200 14.56 0.84 -5.55
CA ILE A 200 15.29 1.50 -4.46
C ILE A 200 15.44 3.01 -4.68
N GLY A 201 15.64 3.45 -5.91
CA GLY A 201 15.78 4.85 -6.26
C GLY A 201 14.55 5.72 -5.98
N VAL A 202 13.36 5.11 -5.90
CA VAL A 202 12.09 5.79 -5.59
C VAL A 202 11.81 5.78 -4.08
N LEU A 203 12.34 4.78 -3.37
CA LEU A 203 12.06 4.59 -1.95
C LEU A 203 13.01 5.37 -1.04
N VAL A 204 14.26 5.53 -1.48
CA VAL A 204 15.34 6.03 -0.64
C VAL A 204 15.35 7.55 -0.62
N ASP A 205 15.37 8.10 0.58
CA ASP A 205 15.63 9.51 0.84
C ASP A 205 17.15 9.74 0.78
N PRO A 206 17.66 10.66 -0.07
CA PRO A 206 19.09 10.82 -0.29
C PRO A 206 19.87 11.31 0.94
N ASP A 207 19.20 12.02 1.84
CA ASP A 207 19.84 12.64 3.00
C ASP A 207 19.89 11.71 4.23
N GLU A 208 19.46 10.46 4.09
CA GLU A 208 19.38 9.50 5.18
C GLU A 208 20.13 8.20 4.91
N ILE A 209 20.72 7.66 5.98
CA ILE A 209 21.30 6.30 5.95
C ILE A 209 20.18 5.29 5.71
N THR A 210 20.36 4.45 4.68
CA THR A 210 19.42 3.41 4.31
C THR A 210 19.95 2.03 4.69
N LEU A 211 19.14 1.27 5.41
CA LEU A 211 19.39 -0.13 5.71
C LEU A 211 18.48 -1.03 4.87
N ALA A 212 19.08 -1.99 4.17
CA ALA A 212 18.31 -2.90 3.31
C ALA A 212 18.81 -4.34 3.39
N ASP A 213 18.08 -5.28 2.81
CA ASP A 213 18.51 -6.65 2.66
C ASP A 213 19.67 -6.77 1.65
N SER A 214 20.35 -7.86 1.72
CA SER A 214 21.41 -8.26 0.79
C SER A 214 20.93 -8.33 -0.70
N ALA A 215 19.63 -8.40 -0.96
CA ALA A 215 19.07 -8.31 -2.31
C ALA A 215 19.29 -6.95 -2.97
N TYR A 216 19.52 -5.90 -2.17
CA TYR A 216 19.77 -4.54 -2.64
C TYR A 216 21.26 -4.22 -2.79
N GLN A 217 22.14 -5.18 -2.60
CA GLN A 217 23.60 -5.00 -2.68
C GLN A 217 24.01 -4.52 -4.09
N ASN A 218 24.94 -3.57 -4.16
CA ASN A 218 25.49 -3.00 -5.39
C ASN A 218 24.44 -2.28 -6.29
N GLN A 219 23.35 -1.81 -5.74
CA GLN A 219 22.37 -1.01 -6.49
C GLN A 219 22.76 0.46 -6.51
N ALA A 220 22.47 1.12 -7.64
CA ALA A 220 22.59 2.56 -7.74
C ALA A 220 21.51 3.21 -6.85
N THR A 221 21.97 4.03 -5.90
CA THR A 221 21.12 4.87 -5.06
C THR A 221 21.10 6.29 -5.58
N PRO A 222 20.12 7.13 -5.19
CA PRO A 222 20.17 8.55 -5.44
C PRO A 222 21.49 9.17 -4.96
N LYS A 223 21.96 10.21 -5.64
CA LYS A 223 23.21 10.89 -5.28
C LYS A 223 23.11 11.42 -3.85
N GLY A 224 24.05 11.03 -3.00
CA GLY A 224 24.08 11.40 -1.59
C GLY A 224 23.54 10.34 -0.63
N ALA A 225 22.79 9.35 -1.11
CA ALA A 225 22.24 8.30 -0.26
C ALA A 225 23.31 7.26 0.11
N GLU A 226 23.42 6.99 1.40
CA GLU A 226 24.27 5.91 1.94
C GLU A 226 23.45 4.64 2.15
N LEU A 227 23.81 3.56 1.45
CA LEU A 227 23.13 2.27 1.52
C LEU A 227 23.99 1.22 2.23
N PHE A 228 23.51 0.72 3.35
CA PHE A 228 24.12 -0.40 4.07
C PHE A 228 23.25 -1.64 3.91
N THR A 229 23.85 -2.69 3.36
CA THR A 229 23.18 -4.00 3.16
C THR A 229 23.89 -5.10 3.92
N CYS A 230 23.14 -6.12 4.33
CA CYS A 230 23.76 -7.33 4.87
C CYS A 230 24.68 -7.96 3.83
N LEU A 231 25.88 -8.32 4.25
CA LEU A 231 26.88 -8.99 3.41
C LEU A 231 26.51 -10.45 3.20
N LYS A 232 26.67 -10.95 1.97
CA LYS A 232 26.40 -12.35 1.63
C LYS A 232 27.64 -13.22 1.72
N ASN A 233 27.45 -14.43 2.20
CA ASN A 233 28.42 -15.49 2.04
C ASN A 233 28.42 -15.94 0.56
N THR A 234 29.57 -15.94 -0.09
CA THR A 234 29.72 -16.41 -1.48
C THR A 234 30.63 -17.64 -1.51
N ARG A 235 30.58 -18.40 -2.61
CA ARG A 235 31.47 -19.59 -2.79
C ARG A 235 32.94 -19.22 -2.73
N SER A 236 33.30 -17.99 -3.13
CA SER A 236 34.68 -17.50 -3.16
C SER A 236 35.12 -16.75 -1.91
N LYS A 237 34.18 -16.29 -1.07
CA LYS A 237 34.48 -15.44 0.09
C LYS A 237 33.51 -15.77 1.23
N SER A 238 34.04 -16.40 2.28
CA SER A 238 33.29 -16.57 3.54
C SER A 238 33.32 -15.29 4.37
N LEU A 239 32.24 -15.04 5.12
CA LEU A 239 32.14 -13.89 6.01
C LEU A 239 33.12 -14.01 7.17
N LYS A 240 33.95 -12.98 7.39
CA LYS A 240 34.81 -12.81 8.53
C LYS A 240 34.02 -12.51 9.82
N ALA A 241 34.68 -12.53 10.96
CA ALA A 241 34.03 -12.20 12.24
C ALA A 241 33.42 -10.80 12.26
N ASP A 242 34.13 -9.83 11.72
CA ASP A 242 33.67 -8.41 11.61
C ASP A 242 32.46 -8.29 10.68
N ASP A 243 32.42 -9.00 9.53
CA ASP A 243 31.30 -9.04 8.61
C ASP A 243 30.05 -9.60 9.30
N LYS A 244 30.22 -10.65 10.11
CA LYS A 244 29.13 -11.26 10.89
C LYS A 244 28.60 -10.31 11.96
N MET A 245 29.51 -9.59 12.64
CA MET A 245 29.12 -8.58 13.63
C MET A 245 28.37 -7.41 12.97
N PHE A 246 28.85 -6.92 11.84
CA PHE A 246 28.17 -5.90 11.04
C PHE A 246 26.76 -6.35 10.63
N ASN A 247 26.63 -7.55 10.05
CA ASN A 247 25.33 -8.13 9.71
C ASN A 247 24.38 -8.23 10.91
N LYS A 248 24.90 -8.59 12.08
CA LYS A 248 24.12 -8.66 13.32
C LYS A 248 23.57 -7.31 13.73
N ILE A 249 24.36 -6.25 13.60
CA ILE A 249 23.92 -4.87 13.91
C ILE A 249 22.82 -4.44 12.95
N ILE A 250 23.04 -4.57 11.64
CA ILE A 250 22.05 -4.22 10.62
C ILE A 250 20.75 -5.00 10.81
N SER A 251 20.83 -6.32 10.98
CA SER A 251 19.66 -7.18 11.17
C SER A 251 18.85 -6.78 12.40
N LYS A 252 19.53 -6.42 13.51
CA LYS A 252 18.86 -5.97 14.74
C LYS A 252 18.02 -4.69 14.52
N ILE A 253 18.47 -3.81 13.63
CA ILE A 253 17.72 -2.59 13.29
C ILE A 253 16.61 -2.93 12.30
N ARG A 254 16.90 -3.77 11.29
CA ARG A 254 15.96 -4.16 10.25
C ARG A 254 14.71 -4.92 10.75
N VAL A 255 14.80 -5.64 11.88
CA VAL A 255 13.64 -6.27 12.53
C VAL A 255 12.45 -5.30 12.69
N ARG A 256 12.70 -3.99 12.75
CA ARG A 256 11.63 -2.98 12.87
C ARG A 256 10.68 -2.96 11.67
N ILE A 257 11.16 -3.23 10.45
CA ILE A 257 10.28 -3.30 9.26
C ILE A 257 9.43 -4.58 9.26
N GLU A 258 9.98 -5.68 9.81
CA GLU A 258 9.22 -6.92 9.99
C GLU A 258 8.04 -6.74 10.95
N HIS A 259 8.18 -5.87 11.97
CA HIS A 259 7.06 -5.50 12.84
C HIS A 259 5.95 -4.74 12.08
N VAL A 260 6.33 -3.90 11.10
CA VAL A 260 5.36 -3.21 10.23
C VAL A 260 4.63 -4.22 9.37
N PHE A 261 5.36 -5.10 8.70
CA PHE A 261 4.77 -6.15 7.88
C PHE A 261 3.89 -7.10 8.70
N GLY A 262 4.38 -7.54 9.87
CA GLY A 262 3.61 -8.41 10.76
C GLY A 262 2.31 -7.74 11.24
N PHE A 263 2.31 -6.44 11.52
CA PHE A 263 1.08 -5.72 11.85
C PHE A 263 0.11 -5.66 10.66
N VAL A 264 0.62 -5.29 9.47
CA VAL A 264 -0.19 -5.24 8.25
C VAL A 264 -0.77 -6.60 7.90
N GLU A 265 0.01 -7.67 8.03
CA GLU A 265 -0.41 -9.03 7.70
C GLU A 265 -1.39 -9.60 8.73
N ASN A 266 -1.03 -9.59 10.01
CA ASN A 266 -1.78 -10.29 11.05
C ASN A 266 -2.97 -9.47 11.58
N SER A 267 -2.81 -8.15 11.73
CA SER A 267 -3.87 -7.30 12.30
C SER A 267 -4.81 -6.73 11.25
N MET A 268 -4.30 -6.42 10.04
CA MET A 268 -5.10 -5.83 8.97
C MET A 268 -5.40 -6.81 7.84
N HIS A 269 -4.85 -8.04 7.87
CA HIS A 269 -4.92 -9.02 6.77
C HIS A 269 -4.56 -8.39 5.41
N GLY A 270 -3.50 -7.55 5.42
CA GLY A 270 -3.09 -6.70 4.30
C GLY A 270 -2.35 -7.40 3.18
N SER A 271 -1.96 -8.66 3.37
CA SER A 271 -1.21 -9.47 2.41
C SER A 271 -2.06 -10.06 1.28
N SER A 272 -3.37 -9.82 1.23
CA SER A 272 -4.26 -10.34 0.20
C SER A 272 -5.20 -9.31 -0.40
N LEU A 273 -5.47 -9.44 -1.71
CA LEU A 273 -6.42 -8.62 -2.45
C LEU A 273 -7.71 -9.37 -2.70
N ARG A 274 -8.84 -8.67 -2.59
CA ARG A 274 -10.16 -9.16 -3.02
C ARG A 274 -10.53 -8.64 -4.41
N SER A 275 -9.79 -7.68 -4.94
CA SER A 275 -10.04 -7.03 -6.22
C SER A 275 -9.04 -7.48 -7.28
N ILE A 276 -9.39 -7.23 -8.54
CA ILE A 276 -8.62 -7.56 -9.72
C ILE A 276 -8.18 -6.28 -10.42
N GLY A 277 -6.93 -6.25 -10.89
CA GLY A 277 -6.36 -5.16 -11.67
C GLY A 277 -5.40 -4.26 -10.89
N PHE A 278 -4.39 -3.76 -11.59
CA PHE A 278 -3.26 -3.03 -11.01
C PHE A 278 -3.69 -1.76 -10.27
N ASP A 279 -4.56 -0.93 -10.86
CA ASP A 279 -5.00 0.32 -10.22
C ASP A 279 -5.69 0.08 -8.86
N ARG A 280 -6.42 -1.04 -8.75
CA ARG A 280 -7.05 -1.42 -7.48
C ARG A 280 -6.04 -1.98 -6.48
N ALA A 281 -5.00 -2.67 -6.97
CA ALA A 281 -3.90 -3.13 -6.13
C ALA A 281 -3.11 -1.94 -5.58
N VAL A 282 -2.81 -0.95 -6.42
CA VAL A 282 -2.16 0.31 -6.00
C VAL A 282 -2.99 1.01 -4.93
N LEU A 283 -4.28 1.26 -5.19
CA LEU A 283 -5.14 1.91 -4.20
C LEU A 283 -5.23 1.11 -2.89
N ASN A 284 -5.29 -0.22 -2.95
CA ASN A 284 -5.29 -1.04 -1.75
C ASN A 284 -4.00 -0.86 -0.95
N THR A 285 -2.85 -0.74 -1.61
CA THR A 285 -1.56 -0.46 -0.97
C THR A 285 -1.53 0.94 -0.38
N ASP A 286 -2.01 1.96 -1.13
CA ASP A 286 -2.12 3.35 -0.66
C ASP A 286 -2.92 3.41 0.66
N LEU A 287 -4.10 2.79 0.67
CA LEU A 287 -4.97 2.75 1.85
C LEU A 287 -4.36 1.91 2.99
N THR A 288 -3.64 0.85 2.68
CA THR A 288 -2.99 0.01 3.70
C THR A 288 -1.89 0.78 4.42
N ASN A 289 -0.99 1.41 3.67
CA ASN A 289 0.11 2.19 4.23
C ASN A 289 -0.40 3.44 4.97
N LEU A 290 -1.41 4.11 4.42
CA LEU A 290 -2.08 5.23 5.10
C LEU A 290 -2.73 4.78 6.42
N THR A 291 -3.50 3.68 6.41
CA THR A 291 -4.17 3.16 7.61
C THR A 291 -3.15 2.75 8.66
N TYR A 292 -2.05 2.10 8.27
CA TYR A 292 -0.95 1.79 9.18
C TYR A 292 -0.38 3.06 9.84
N ASN A 293 -0.06 4.09 9.05
CA ASN A 293 0.46 5.34 9.58
C ASN A 293 -0.53 6.06 10.50
N LEU A 294 -1.83 6.04 10.17
CA LEU A 294 -2.89 6.61 11.03
C LEU A 294 -2.97 5.91 12.39
N LEU A 295 -2.85 4.57 12.41
CA LEU A 295 -2.82 3.80 13.67
C LEU A 295 -1.52 3.99 14.44
N ARG A 296 -0.42 4.22 13.74
CA ARG A 296 0.87 4.47 14.36
C ARG A 296 0.98 5.86 14.98
N TYR A 297 0.17 6.80 14.50
CA TYR A 297 0.09 8.18 15.00
C TYR A 297 -0.59 8.25 16.38
N GLU A 298 -1.41 7.27 16.73
CA GLU A 298 -2.07 7.15 18.03
C GLU A 298 -1.06 6.73 19.13
#